data_ca9753d8f8c6add35d76e46fc5c91db1
#
_entry.id   ca9753d8f8c6add35d76e46fc5c91db1
#
_cell.length_a   1.000
_cell.length_b   1.000
_cell.length_c   1.000
_cell.angle_alpha   90.00
_cell.angle_beta   90.00
_cell.angle_gamma   90.00
#
_symmetry.space_group_name_H-M   'P 1'
#
loop_
_entity.id
_entity.type
_entity.pdbx_description
1 polymer ?
#
loop_
_entity_poly.entity_id
_entity_poly.type
_entity_poly.pdbx_seq_one_letter_code
_entity_poly.pdbx_strand_id
1 'polypeptide(L)'
;MAPGDPTQAGGTVLLVRPDLSDAELNELFGAAWADRQPTSFAPILARSLTWIAARRGGRLVGFVNVVGDGGVHAFLLDTTVHPDERRQGLGIRLVRAAAAEAQAHGAEWLHVDYEPQLDLFYARCGFRPTAAGLLRL
;
A
#
# COMPACT_ATOMS: atom_id res chain seq x y z
N MET A 1 -7.51 31.22 -0.97
CA MET A 1 -6.96 29.87 -1.13
C MET A 1 -6.76 29.29 0.25
N ALA A 2 -7.43 28.20 0.55
CA ALA A 2 -7.24 27.52 1.84
C ALA A 2 -5.77 27.08 1.96
N PRO A 3 -5.15 27.21 3.14
CA PRO A 3 -3.84 26.62 3.34
C PRO A 3 -3.93 25.14 2.99
N GLY A 4 -3.00 24.66 2.19
CA GLY A 4 -2.99 23.27 1.76
C GLY A 4 -3.03 22.36 2.97
N ASP A 5 -3.90 21.35 2.92
CA ASP A 5 -3.95 20.31 3.93
C ASP A 5 -2.53 19.71 4.04
N PRO A 6 -1.92 19.65 5.24
CA PRO A 6 -0.59 19.06 5.40
C PRO A 6 -0.50 17.59 4.96
N THR A 7 -1.63 16.91 4.76
CA THR A 7 -1.68 15.57 4.17
C THR A 7 -1.50 15.57 2.65
N GLN A 8 -1.52 16.74 2.01
CA GLN A 8 -1.44 16.91 0.56
C GLN A 8 -0.05 17.34 0.09
N ALA A 9 1.01 16.64 0.50
CA ALA A 9 2.34 16.92 -0.01
C ALA A 9 2.36 16.74 -1.53
N GLY A 10 2.67 17.83 -2.30
CA GLY A 10 2.69 17.80 -3.76
C GLY A 10 1.35 17.56 -4.41
N GLY A 11 0.23 17.85 -3.72
CA GLY A 11 -1.11 17.62 -4.25
C GLY A 11 -1.61 16.17 -4.14
N THR A 12 -0.87 15.31 -3.45
CA THR A 12 -1.24 13.92 -3.25
C THR A 12 -1.90 13.72 -1.90
N VAL A 13 -3.10 13.12 -1.90
CA VAL A 13 -3.90 12.85 -0.70
C VAL A 13 -3.90 11.36 -0.41
N LEU A 14 -3.68 10.99 0.86
CA LEU A 14 -3.85 9.61 1.33
C LEU A 14 -5.25 9.42 1.89
N LEU A 15 -5.88 8.32 1.53
CA LEU A 15 -7.22 7.95 1.96
C LEU A 15 -7.21 6.57 2.59
N VAL A 16 -7.91 6.42 3.71
CA VAL A 16 -8.04 5.13 4.40
C VAL A 16 -9.33 4.46 3.94
N ARG A 17 -9.20 3.27 3.39
CA ARG A 17 -10.30 2.41 2.94
C ARG A 17 -11.30 3.10 2.02
N PRO A 18 -10.85 3.89 1.02
CA PRO A 18 -11.81 4.46 0.07
C PRO A 18 -12.41 3.38 -0.82
N ASP A 19 -13.57 3.67 -1.41
CA ASP A 19 -14.10 2.83 -2.48
C ASP A 19 -13.16 2.93 -3.69
N LEU A 20 -12.79 1.78 -4.23
CA LEU A 20 -11.91 1.68 -5.39
C LEU A 20 -12.52 0.76 -6.42
N SER A 21 -12.52 1.17 -7.69
CA SER A 21 -12.99 0.34 -8.79
C SER A 21 -11.88 -0.59 -9.29
N ASP A 22 -12.29 -1.72 -9.86
CA ASP A 22 -11.35 -2.60 -10.55
C ASP A 22 -10.62 -1.87 -11.67
N ALA A 23 -11.32 -1.00 -12.40
CA ALA A 23 -10.72 -0.25 -13.50
C ALA A 23 -9.55 0.62 -13.06
N GLU A 24 -9.72 1.40 -11.98
CA GLU A 24 -8.65 2.28 -11.49
C GLU A 24 -7.50 1.51 -10.86
N LEU A 25 -7.78 0.42 -10.15
CA LEU A 25 -6.73 -0.44 -9.59
C LEU A 25 -5.94 -1.15 -10.69
N ASN A 26 -6.63 -1.67 -11.70
CA ASN A 26 -5.95 -2.32 -12.83
C ASN A 26 -5.13 -1.32 -13.65
N GLU A 27 -5.58 -0.09 -13.79
CA GLU A 27 -4.80 0.97 -14.44
C GLU A 27 -3.50 1.24 -13.65
N LEU A 28 -3.59 1.39 -12.33
CA LEU A 28 -2.43 1.63 -11.48
C LEU A 28 -1.45 0.46 -11.54
N PHE A 29 -1.94 -0.76 -11.35
CA PHE A 29 -1.09 -1.96 -11.35
C PHE A 29 -0.49 -2.21 -12.72
N GLY A 30 -1.24 -1.98 -13.79
CA GLY A 30 -0.75 -2.12 -15.16
C GLY A 30 0.35 -1.12 -15.49
N ALA A 31 0.30 0.08 -14.93
CA ALA A 31 1.35 1.08 -15.11
C ALA A 31 2.61 0.75 -14.30
N ALA A 32 2.46 0.15 -13.12
CA ALA A 32 3.55 -0.10 -12.18
C ALA A 32 4.26 -1.44 -12.40
N TRP A 33 3.55 -2.44 -12.89
CA TRP A 33 4.07 -3.82 -12.98
C TRP A 33 3.96 -4.34 -14.41
N ALA A 34 5.10 -4.71 -15.00
CA ALA A 34 5.12 -5.35 -16.32
C ALA A 34 4.34 -6.67 -16.26
N ASP A 35 3.68 -7.01 -17.38
CA ASP A 35 2.98 -8.29 -17.56
C ASP A 35 1.82 -8.54 -16.57
N ARG A 36 1.38 -7.51 -15.86
CA ARG A 36 0.25 -7.65 -14.95
C ARG A 36 -1.05 -7.84 -15.73
N GLN A 37 -1.76 -8.93 -15.41
CA GLN A 37 -3.08 -9.19 -15.97
C GLN A 37 -4.17 -8.52 -15.15
N PRO A 38 -5.25 -8.02 -15.79
CA PRO A 38 -6.38 -7.47 -15.04
C PRO A 38 -6.94 -8.47 -14.03
N THR A 39 -7.32 -7.95 -12.86
CA THR A 39 -7.79 -8.74 -11.73
C THR A 39 -9.06 -8.09 -11.16
N SER A 40 -9.94 -8.90 -10.57
CA SER A 40 -11.02 -8.39 -9.74
C SER A 40 -10.50 -8.19 -8.31
N PHE A 41 -10.59 -6.98 -7.80
CA PHE A 41 -10.10 -6.64 -6.47
C PHE A 41 -11.16 -6.74 -5.37
N ALA A 42 -12.44 -6.81 -5.73
CA ALA A 42 -13.50 -6.87 -4.73
C ALA A 42 -13.34 -8.04 -3.74
N PRO A 43 -13.01 -9.28 -4.17
CA PRO A 43 -12.78 -10.37 -3.23
C PRO A 43 -11.58 -10.13 -2.31
N ILE A 44 -10.55 -9.47 -2.82
CA ILE A 44 -9.35 -9.14 -2.06
C ILE A 44 -9.70 -8.12 -0.97
N LEU A 45 -10.32 -7.01 -1.35
CA LEU A 45 -10.66 -5.94 -0.42
C LEU A 45 -11.70 -6.40 0.61
N ALA A 46 -12.60 -7.31 0.24
CA ALA A 46 -13.57 -7.88 1.18
C ALA A 46 -12.88 -8.63 2.33
N ARG A 47 -11.69 -9.16 2.11
CA ARG A 47 -10.92 -9.90 3.13
C ARG A 47 -9.82 -9.06 3.77
N SER A 48 -9.58 -7.85 3.28
CA SER A 48 -8.54 -6.98 3.80
C SER A 48 -8.93 -6.43 5.17
N LEU A 49 -7.96 -6.29 6.05
CA LEU A 49 -8.13 -5.58 7.32
C LEU A 49 -8.32 -4.09 7.05
N THR A 50 -7.49 -3.55 6.18
CA THR A 50 -7.53 -2.16 5.75
C THR A 50 -6.72 -1.99 4.46
N TRP A 51 -6.86 -0.85 3.81
CA TRP A 51 -6.02 -0.46 2.68
C TRP A 51 -5.89 1.06 2.66
N ILE A 52 -4.80 1.52 2.07
CA ILE A 52 -4.53 2.96 1.90
C ILE A 52 -4.43 3.21 0.40
N ALA A 53 -5.07 4.26 -0.05
CA ALA A 53 -4.95 4.73 -1.43
C ALA A 53 -4.40 6.15 -1.45
N ALA A 54 -3.64 6.47 -2.49
CA ALA A 54 -3.16 7.80 -2.75
C ALA A 54 -3.78 8.32 -4.04
N ARG A 55 -4.33 9.54 -4.00
CA ARG A 55 -4.89 10.19 -5.17
C ARG A 55 -4.19 11.52 -5.42
N ARG A 56 -3.99 11.81 -6.69
CA ARG A 56 -3.49 13.11 -7.13
C ARG A 56 -4.37 13.59 -8.28
N GLY A 57 -5.05 14.73 -8.09
CA GLY A 57 -5.98 15.26 -9.08
C GLY A 57 -7.09 14.27 -9.46
N GLY A 58 -7.60 13.51 -8.48
CA GLY A 58 -8.63 12.51 -8.70
C GLY A 58 -8.13 11.17 -9.25
N ARG A 59 -6.86 11.08 -9.66
CA ARG A 59 -6.26 9.86 -10.18
C ARG A 59 -5.67 9.02 -9.06
N LEU A 60 -5.90 7.70 -9.10
CA LEU A 60 -5.27 6.77 -8.18
C LEU A 60 -3.80 6.60 -8.55
N VAL A 61 -2.90 7.00 -7.66
CA VAL A 61 -1.44 6.98 -7.90
C VAL A 61 -0.67 6.10 -6.91
N GLY A 62 -1.35 5.57 -5.91
CA GLY A 62 -0.72 4.65 -4.96
C GLY A 62 -1.74 3.79 -4.24
N PHE A 63 -1.29 2.63 -3.79
CA PHE A 63 -2.13 1.67 -3.08
C PHE A 63 -1.27 0.76 -2.22
N VAL A 64 -1.80 0.35 -1.09
CA VAL A 64 -1.23 -0.72 -0.27
C VAL A 64 -2.34 -1.43 0.47
N ASN A 65 -2.24 -2.75 0.54
CA ASN A 65 -3.21 -3.60 1.18
C ASN A 65 -2.65 -4.17 2.49
N VAL A 66 -3.50 -4.35 3.48
CA VAL A 66 -3.16 -5.00 4.74
C VAL A 66 -4.20 -6.08 5.04
N VAL A 67 -3.72 -7.30 5.27
CA VAL A 67 -4.58 -8.40 5.72
C VAL A 67 -4.18 -8.77 7.14
N GLY A 68 -5.10 -9.34 7.90
CA GLY A 68 -4.85 -9.73 9.29
C GLY A 68 -5.28 -11.17 9.54
N ASP A 69 -4.77 -11.73 10.64
CA ASP A 69 -5.17 -13.08 11.09
C ASP A 69 -6.33 -13.05 12.09
N GLY A 70 -6.86 -11.86 12.37
CA GLY A 70 -7.87 -11.66 13.42
C GLY A 70 -7.27 -11.49 14.82
N GLY A 71 -5.96 -11.64 14.96
CA GLY A 71 -5.21 -11.47 16.19
C GLY A 71 -4.17 -10.35 16.07
N VAL A 72 -2.96 -10.64 16.52
CA VAL A 72 -1.90 -9.62 16.61
C VAL A 72 -1.03 -9.50 15.36
N HIS A 73 -1.23 -10.35 14.35
CA HIS A 73 -0.45 -10.34 13.13
C HIS A 73 -1.21 -9.72 11.96
N ALA A 74 -0.53 -8.83 11.25
CA ALA A 74 -1.00 -8.28 9.98
C ALA A 74 0.11 -8.41 8.93
N PHE A 75 -0.29 -8.37 7.65
CA PHE A 75 0.61 -8.58 6.51
C PHE A 75 0.40 -7.47 5.50
N LEU A 76 1.50 -6.81 5.13
CA LEU A 76 1.52 -5.75 4.13
C LEU A 76 1.65 -6.39 2.75
N LEU A 77 0.74 -6.05 1.85
CA LEU A 77 0.68 -6.62 0.50
C LEU A 77 0.51 -5.53 -0.54
N ASP A 78 1.04 -5.78 -1.73
CA ASP A 78 0.74 -5.02 -2.94
C ASP A 78 1.06 -3.52 -2.85
N THR A 79 2.11 -3.13 -2.15
CA THR A 79 2.56 -1.72 -2.13
C THR A 79 2.90 -1.29 -3.55
N THR A 80 2.13 -0.35 -4.08
CA THR A 80 2.23 0.07 -5.48
C THR A 80 2.18 1.58 -5.59
N VAL A 81 3.14 2.16 -6.31
CA VAL A 81 3.21 3.59 -6.60
C VAL A 81 3.29 3.75 -8.11
N HIS A 82 2.45 4.64 -8.67
CA HIS A 82 2.50 4.95 -10.09
C HIS A 82 3.91 5.41 -10.48
N PRO A 83 4.45 4.97 -11.62
CA PRO A 83 5.81 5.35 -12.03
C PRO A 83 6.07 6.85 -12.02
N ASP A 84 5.07 7.66 -12.41
CA ASP A 84 5.19 9.12 -12.45
C ASP A 84 5.30 9.76 -11.07
N GLU A 85 4.97 9.03 -10.01
CA GLU A 85 4.96 9.52 -8.62
C GLU A 85 6.08 8.92 -7.78
N ARG A 86 7.02 8.20 -8.40
CA ARG A 86 8.16 7.60 -7.70
C ARG A 86 9.17 8.66 -7.29
N ARG A 87 10.03 8.33 -6.29
CA ARG A 87 11.10 9.18 -5.77
C ARG A 87 10.60 10.43 -5.05
N GLN A 88 9.34 10.45 -4.61
CA GLN A 88 8.72 11.55 -3.86
C GLN A 88 8.35 11.15 -2.44
N GLY A 89 8.77 9.97 -1.98
CA GLY A 89 8.46 9.48 -0.64
C GLY A 89 7.04 8.95 -0.48
N LEU A 90 6.28 8.81 -1.57
CA LEU A 90 4.89 8.34 -1.49
C LEU A 90 4.80 6.91 -0.96
N GLY A 91 5.68 6.02 -1.41
CA GLY A 91 5.70 4.62 -0.94
C GLY A 91 5.89 4.52 0.57
N ILE A 92 6.80 5.30 1.14
CA ILE A 92 7.03 5.34 2.59
C ILE A 92 5.80 5.87 3.32
N ARG A 93 5.17 6.90 2.80
CA ARG A 93 3.93 7.45 3.37
C ARG A 93 2.81 6.42 3.39
N LEU A 94 2.64 5.69 2.29
CA LEU A 94 1.64 4.61 2.19
C LEU A 94 1.90 3.53 3.24
N VAL A 95 3.12 3.04 3.34
CA VAL A 95 3.48 1.98 4.28
C VAL A 95 3.31 2.43 5.73
N ARG A 96 3.73 3.66 6.06
CA ARG A 96 3.56 4.21 7.41
C ARG A 96 2.09 4.38 7.77
N ALA A 97 1.27 4.84 6.84
CA ALA A 97 -0.17 4.95 7.06
C ALA A 97 -0.81 3.57 7.27
N ALA A 98 -0.39 2.58 6.47
CA ALA A 98 -0.86 1.21 6.62
C ALA A 98 -0.47 0.62 7.98
N ALA A 99 0.76 0.87 8.44
CA ALA A 99 1.21 0.40 9.75
C ALA A 99 0.40 1.03 10.89
N ALA A 100 0.13 2.32 10.81
CA ALA A 100 -0.69 3.02 11.81
C ALA A 100 -2.10 2.45 11.86
N GLU A 101 -2.71 2.18 10.70
CA GLU A 101 -4.05 1.59 10.63
C GLU A 101 -4.06 0.15 11.15
N ALA A 102 -3.04 -0.65 10.81
CA ALA A 102 -2.92 -2.00 11.34
C ALA A 102 -2.85 -2.00 12.86
N GLN A 103 -2.05 -1.10 13.43
CA GLN A 103 -1.94 -0.93 14.89
C GLN A 103 -3.28 -0.53 15.50
N ALA A 104 -3.99 0.39 14.87
CA ALA A 104 -5.31 0.83 15.33
C ALA A 104 -6.34 -0.31 15.34
N HIS A 105 -6.14 -1.34 14.50
CA HIS A 105 -6.97 -2.54 14.46
C HIS A 105 -6.48 -3.66 15.38
N GLY A 106 -5.46 -3.40 16.22
CA GLY A 106 -4.99 -4.34 17.22
C GLY A 106 -3.78 -5.18 16.80
N ALA A 107 -3.22 -4.97 15.63
CA ALA A 107 -2.01 -5.67 15.23
C ALA A 107 -0.80 -5.18 16.05
N GLU A 108 0.03 -6.12 16.47
CA GLU A 108 1.30 -5.85 17.14
C GLU A 108 2.47 -6.09 16.20
N TRP A 109 2.29 -6.92 15.17
CA TRP A 109 3.30 -7.25 14.19
C TRP A 109 2.77 -7.02 12.78
N LEU A 110 3.54 -6.28 11.98
CA LEU A 110 3.29 -6.13 10.56
C LEU A 110 4.38 -6.84 9.79
N HIS A 111 3.99 -7.85 9.01
CA HIS A 111 4.89 -8.65 8.19
C HIS A 111 4.94 -8.10 6.77
N VAL A 112 6.08 -8.20 6.12
CA VAL A 112 6.22 -7.93 4.70
C VAL A 112 7.28 -8.86 4.11
N ASP A 113 6.99 -9.43 2.95
CA ASP A 113 8.01 -10.07 2.13
C ASP A 113 8.27 -9.19 0.90
N TYR A 114 9.51 -9.17 0.44
CA TYR A 114 9.93 -8.26 -0.62
C TYR A 114 11.18 -8.78 -1.33
N GLU A 115 11.38 -8.33 -2.56
CA GLU A 115 12.58 -8.62 -3.32
C GLU A 115 13.80 -7.91 -2.71
N PRO A 116 15.01 -8.51 -2.79
CA PRO A 116 16.20 -7.97 -2.11
C PRO A 116 16.53 -6.50 -2.43
N GLN A 117 16.21 -6.04 -3.64
CA GLN A 117 16.46 -4.65 -4.02
C GLN A 117 15.61 -3.63 -3.24
N LEU A 118 14.59 -4.08 -2.51
CA LEU A 118 13.74 -3.23 -1.70
C LEU A 118 14.15 -3.17 -0.23
N ASP A 119 15.29 -3.75 0.13
CA ASP A 119 15.79 -3.75 1.51
C ASP A 119 15.88 -2.36 2.12
N LEU A 120 16.49 -1.41 1.41
CA LEU A 120 16.63 -0.05 1.91
C LEU A 120 15.27 0.65 2.06
N PHE A 121 14.35 0.40 1.14
CA PHE A 121 13.01 0.97 1.21
C PHE A 121 12.30 0.53 2.48
N TYR A 122 12.25 -0.77 2.73
CA TYR A 122 11.54 -1.29 3.91
C TYR A 122 12.28 -0.98 5.21
N ALA A 123 13.62 -0.93 5.20
CA ALA A 123 14.37 -0.46 6.35
C ALA A 123 14.01 0.99 6.73
N ARG A 124 13.84 1.86 5.74
CA ARG A 124 13.40 3.25 5.94
C ARG A 124 11.98 3.32 6.48
N CYS A 125 11.13 2.33 6.15
CA CYS A 125 9.79 2.23 6.73
C CYS A 125 9.80 1.73 8.18
N GLY A 126 10.93 1.26 8.68
CA GLY A 126 11.07 0.77 10.04
C GLY A 126 11.05 -0.74 10.19
N PHE A 127 11.01 -1.50 9.09
CA PHE A 127 11.02 -2.96 9.15
C PHE A 127 12.41 -3.50 9.49
N ARG A 128 12.44 -4.50 10.35
CA ARG A 128 13.63 -5.28 10.67
C ARG A 128 13.63 -6.55 9.83
N PRO A 129 14.71 -6.86 9.09
CA PRO A 129 14.75 -8.07 8.28
C PRO A 129 14.59 -9.34 9.12
N THR A 130 13.82 -10.28 8.60
CA THR A 130 13.69 -11.64 9.15
C THR A 130 13.77 -12.65 8.01
N ALA A 131 14.10 -13.89 8.33
CA ALA A 131 14.02 -14.96 7.35
C ALA A 131 12.55 -15.27 7.06
N ALA A 132 12.20 -15.32 5.78
CA ALA A 132 10.84 -15.64 5.34
C ALA A 132 10.93 -16.49 4.07
N GLY A 133 9.87 -17.23 3.78
CA GLY A 133 9.81 -18.05 2.59
C GLY A 133 8.46 -17.96 1.89
N LEU A 134 8.47 -18.20 0.58
CA LEU A 134 7.27 -18.28 -0.25
C LEU A 134 7.18 -19.66 -0.87
N LEU A 135 6.02 -20.27 -0.83
CA LEU A 135 5.72 -21.53 -1.51
C LEU A 135 4.59 -21.28 -2.50
N ARG A 136 4.87 -21.53 -3.77
CA ARG A 136 3.82 -21.46 -4.79
C ARG A 136 2.97 -22.72 -4.73
N LEU A 137 1.67 -22.54 -4.67
CA LEU A 137 0.68 -23.60 -4.63
C LEU A 137 0.12 -23.94 -6.01
#